data_9e10b0e8262b847ae4fbfed7c23b39a6
#
_entry.id   9e10b0e8262b847ae4fbfed7c23b39a6
#
_cell.length_a   1.000
_cell.length_b   1.000
_cell.length_c   1.000
_cell.angle_alpha   90.00
_cell.angle_beta   90.00
_cell.angle_gamma   90.00
#
_symmetry.space_group_name_H-M   'P 1'
#
loop_
_entity.id
_entity.type
_entity.pdbx_description
1 polymer ?
#
loop_
_entity_poly.entity_id
_entity_poly.type
_entity_poly.pdbx_seq_one_letter_code
_entity_poly.pdbx_strand_id
1 'polypeptide(L)'
;TNVIVPTGGMEPNGVWLVTGKHNYVLHANCEAIARKMGNALCAPIVKFVPEGGIDPKTSHMTSPGTISAREETFQMLLTDIAESLQAHGFKNDIFIGDSGGNQKGQQTVADKLTAKWGGKAFALHIGEYYDYASVAKYMEGQGIKEGASDNMHDDPIITLNMFIDD
;
A
#
# COMPACT_ATOMS: atom_id res chain seq x y z
N THR A 1 -19.98 -8.59 -0.77
CA THR A 1 -18.85 -8.93 0.12
C THR A 1 -17.61 -8.24 -0.43
N ASN A 2 -16.93 -7.48 0.42
CA ASN A 2 -15.75 -6.68 0.07
C ASN A 2 -14.49 -7.33 0.63
N VAL A 3 -13.38 -7.19 -0.07
CA VAL A 3 -12.06 -7.54 0.45
C VAL A 3 -11.09 -6.39 0.16
N ILE A 4 -10.32 -6.01 1.14
CA ILE A 4 -9.26 -5.03 1.01
C ILE A 4 -7.97 -5.79 0.78
N VAL A 5 -7.24 -5.44 -0.27
CA VAL A 5 -5.93 -6.02 -0.62
C VAL A 5 -4.88 -4.93 -0.40
N PRO A 6 -4.20 -4.95 0.76
CA PRO A 6 -3.21 -3.94 1.09
C PRO A 6 -1.85 -4.28 0.44
N THR A 7 -1.18 -3.26 -0.10
CA THR A 7 0.17 -3.39 -0.65
C THR A 7 1.14 -2.46 0.08
N GLY A 8 2.15 -3.02 0.68
CA GLY A 8 3.14 -2.32 1.49
C GLY A 8 4.38 -1.90 0.73
N GLY A 9 5.53 -2.35 1.20
CA GLY A 9 6.83 -2.07 0.63
C GLY A 9 7.97 -2.51 1.53
N MET A 10 9.16 -2.61 0.94
CA MET A 10 10.41 -2.94 1.61
C MET A 10 11.48 -1.95 1.14
N GLU A 11 11.52 -0.77 1.74
CA GLU A 11 12.38 0.35 1.38
C GLU A 11 13.15 0.90 2.60
N PRO A 12 14.17 1.74 2.42
CA PRO A 12 14.83 2.40 3.54
C PRO A 12 13.90 3.42 4.20
N ASN A 13 13.92 3.48 5.52
CA ASN A 13 13.09 4.37 6.31
C ASN A 13 13.97 5.05 7.38
N GLY A 14 14.86 5.93 6.93
CA GLY A 14 15.87 6.54 7.76
C GLY A 14 16.80 5.51 8.42
N VAL A 15 17.41 5.87 9.54
CA VAL A 15 18.34 5.00 10.30
C VAL A 15 17.67 4.32 11.50
N TRP A 16 16.41 4.63 11.77
CA TRP A 16 15.72 4.23 13.00
C TRP A 16 14.61 3.20 12.76
N LEU A 17 14.01 3.18 11.58
CA LEU A 17 12.86 2.35 11.29
C LEU A 17 13.24 1.12 10.45
N VAL A 18 12.44 0.07 10.59
CA VAL A 18 12.58 -1.14 9.78
C VAL A 18 12.22 -0.89 8.32
N THR A 19 12.86 -1.60 7.40
CA THR A 19 12.58 -1.47 5.95
C THR A 19 11.16 -1.83 5.56
N GLY A 20 10.46 -2.58 6.39
CA GLY A 20 9.07 -3.00 6.17
C GLY A 20 8.02 -2.13 6.86
N LYS A 21 8.32 -0.90 7.25
CA LYS A 21 7.41 0.03 7.96
C LYS A 21 5.99 0.09 7.35
N HIS A 22 5.87 0.20 6.05
CA HIS A 22 4.58 0.24 5.34
C HIS A 22 3.67 -0.95 5.66
N ASN A 23 4.26 -2.11 5.93
CA ASN A 23 3.49 -3.30 6.24
C ASN A 23 2.84 -3.21 7.63
N TYR A 24 3.50 -2.56 8.60
CA TYR A 24 2.92 -2.30 9.93
C TYR A 24 1.78 -1.30 9.85
N VAL A 25 1.99 -0.18 9.14
CA VAL A 25 0.94 0.83 8.91
C VAL A 25 -0.32 0.20 8.28
N LEU A 26 -0.13 -0.62 7.25
CA LEU A 26 -1.25 -1.28 6.58
C LEU A 26 -1.92 -2.35 7.43
N HIS A 27 -1.20 -3.03 8.31
CA HIS A 27 -1.79 -3.99 9.23
C HIS A 27 -2.86 -3.31 10.10
N ALA A 28 -2.49 -2.22 10.77
CA ALA A 28 -3.42 -1.46 11.61
C ALA A 28 -4.55 -0.81 10.78
N ASN A 29 -4.22 -0.13 9.69
CA ASN A 29 -5.19 0.64 8.92
C ASN A 29 -6.19 -0.26 8.17
N CYS A 30 -5.75 -1.36 7.57
CA CYS A 30 -6.63 -2.26 6.84
C CYS A 30 -7.71 -2.84 7.77
N GLU A 31 -7.29 -3.28 8.96
CA GLU A 31 -8.23 -3.82 9.94
C GLU A 31 -9.23 -2.76 10.43
N ALA A 32 -8.75 -1.56 10.74
CA ALA A 32 -9.61 -0.45 11.15
C ALA A 32 -10.64 -0.09 10.07
N ILE A 33 -10.22 -0.02 8.80
CA ILE A 33 -11.11 0.25 7.67
C ILE A 33 -12.13 -0.88 7.52
N ALA A 34 -11.70 -2.15 7.52
CA ALA A 34 -12.59 -3.29 7.38
C ALA A 34 -13.64 -3.36 8.47
N ARG A 35 -13.25 -3.11 9.73
CA ARG A 35 -14.17 -3.02 10.89
C ARG A 35 -15.17 -1.89 10.72
N LYS A 36 -14.73 -0.71 10.26
CA LYS A 36 -15.62 0.43 10.04
C LYS A 36 -16.58 0.21 8.88
N MET A 37 -16.18 -0.49 7.84
CA MET A 37 -17.07 -0.90 6.74
C MET A 37 -18.11 -1.95 7.19
N GLY A 38 -17.78 -2.81 8.14
CA GLY A 38 -18.67 -3.83 8.69
C GLY A 38 -19.00 -5.00 7.78
N ASN A 39 -18.60 -4.94 6.51
CA ASN A 39 -18.84 -5.98 5.50
C ASN A 39 -17.61 -6.27 4.61
N ALA A 40 -16.42 -5.98 5.13
CA ALA A 40 -15.15 -6.18 4.45
C ALA A 40 -14.21 -7.07 5.28
N LEU A 41 -13.32 -7.76 4.57
CA LEU A 41 -12.18 -8.49 5.14
C LEU A 41 -10.89 -7.88 4.63
N CYS A 42 -9.79 -8.06 5.40
CA CYS A 42 -8.44 -7.77 4.93
C CYS A 42 -7.79 -9.03 4.40
N ALA A 43 -7.27 -8.98 3.17
CA ALA A 43 -6.36 -9.97 2.65
C ALA A 43 -4.97 -9.82 3.30
N PRO A 44 -4.11 -10.85 3.24
CA PRO A 44 -2.71 -10.72 3.61
C PRO A 44 -2.02 -9.60 2.83
N ILE A 45 -1.12 -8.88 3.51
CA ILE A 45 -0.40 -7.75 2.92
C ILE A 45 0.56 -8.24 1.84
N VAL A 46 0.51 -7.64 0.66
CA VAL A 46 1.52 -7.80 -0.39
C VAL A 46 2.72 -6.94 -0.03
N LYS A 47 3.78 -7.57 0.47
CA LYS A 47 4.95 -6.89 1.05
C LYS A 47 6.01 -6.51 0.02
N PHE A 48 6.08 -7.24 -1.10
CA PHE A 48 7.07 -7.04 -2.15
C PHE A 48 6.41 -6.38 -3.35
N VAL A 49 6.77 -5.13 -3.55
CA VAL A 49 6.17 -4.21 -4.52
C VAL A 49 7.27 -3.48 -5.30
N PRO A 50 6.97 -2.70 -6.34
CA PRO A 50 7.98 -1.89 -7.03
C PRO A 50 8.54 -0.79 -6.13
N GLU A 51 9.84 -0.86 -5.82
CA GLU A 51 10.59 0.14 -5.04
C GLU A 51 11.72 0.77 -5.85
N GLY A 52 11.82 0.43 -7.12
CA GLY A 52 12.83 0.93 -8.04
C GLY A 52 13.37 -0.14 -8.97
N GLY A 53 14.18 0.27 -9.94
CA GLY A 53 14.84 -0.63 -10.89
C GLY A 53 15.86 -1.52 -10.19
N ILE A 54 15.88 -2.81 -10.56
CA ILE A 54 16.81 -3.80 -10.00
C ILE A 54 18.15 -3.72 -10.70
N ASP A 55 18.13 -3.60 -12.04
CA ASP A 55 19.31 -3.47 -12.87
C ASP A 55 18.99 -2.62 -14.12
N PRO A 56 19.59 -1.42 -14.26
CA PRO A 56 20.38 -0.74 -13.24
C PRO A 56 19.56 -0.37 -12.01
N LYS A 57 20.23 -0.29 -10.85
CA LYS A 57 19.57 0.13 -9.60
C LYS A 57 19.10 1.57 -9.70
N THR A 58 17.82 1.81 -9.39
CA THR A 58 17.22 3.16 -9.34
C THR A 58 16.35 3.32 -8.11
N SER A 59 16.02 4.57 -7.76
CA SER A 59 15.15 4.90 -6.62
C SER A 59 15.63 4.22 -5.34
N HIS A 60 14.74 3.64 -4.53
CA HIS A 60 15.07 3.00 -3.25
C HIS A 60 16.03 1.82 -3.38
N MET A 61 16.11 1.19 -4.55
CA MET A 61 17.06 0.10 -4.81
C MET A 61 18.54 0.53 -4.72
N THR A 62 18.85 1.81 -4.73
CA THR A 62 20.21 2.33 -4.48
C THR A 62 20.64 2.17 -3.02
N SER A 63 19.69 1.93 -2.11
CA SER A 63 19.94 1.75 -0.67
C SER A 63 19.92 0.28 -0.29
N PRO A 64 20.86 -0.17 0.58
CA PRO A 64 20.90 -1.55 1.08
C PRO A 64 19.63 -1.94 1.83
N GLY A 65 19.20 -3.20 1.68
CA GLY A 65 18.02 -3.74 2.36
C GLY A 65 16.71 -3.56 1.62
N THR A 66 16.67 -2.72 0.57
CA THR A 66 15.50 -2.61 -0.30
C THR A 66 15.26 -3.91 -1.08
N ILE A 67 14.02 -4.34 -1.15
CA ILE A 67 13.60 -5.46 -2.00
C ILE A 67 12.51 -4.95 -2.93
N SER A 68 12.77 -4.99 -4.24
CA SER A 68 11.85 -4.50 -5.27
C SER A 68 11.32 -5.65 -6.13
N ALA A 69 10.05 -5.65 -6.41
CA ALA A 69 9.46 -6.44 -7.48
C ALA A 69 9.47 -5.64 -8.79
N ARG A 70 9.49 -6.33 -9.94
CA ARG A 70 9.21 -5.67 -11.21
C ARG A 70 7.74 -5.30 -11.30
N GLU A 71 7.44 -4.24 -12.00
CA GLU A 71 6.06 -3.77 -12.20
C GLU A 71 5.16 -4.88 -12.78
N GLU A 72 5.64 -5.64 -13.75
CA GLU A 72 4.88 -6.74 -14.36
C GLU A 72 4.60 -7.85 -13.33
N THR A 73 5.59 -8.21 -12.52
CA THR A 73 5.46 -9.22 -11.46
C THR A 73 4.42 -8.79 -10.44
N PHE A 74 4.45 -7.52 -10.04
CA PHE A 74 3.50 -6.95 -9.09
C PHE A 74 2.07 -6.97 -9.65
N GLN A 75 1.89 -6.52 -10.91
CA GLN A 75 0.58 -6.54 -11.55
C GLN A 75 0.05 -7.97 -11.74
N MET A 76 0.89 -8.92 -12.09
CA MET A 76 0.51 -10.33 -12.20
C MET A 76 0.05 -10.89 -10.86
N LEU A 77 0.81 -10.63 -9.78
CA LEU A 77 0.46 -11.08 -8.43
C LEU A 77 -0.88 -10.50 -7.98
N LEU A 78 -1.09 -9.18 -8.16
CA LEU A 78 -2.37 -8.55 -7.81
C LEU A 78 -3.54 -9.13 -8.63
N THR A 79 -3.29 -9.43 -9.90
CA THR A 79 -4.29 -10.05 -10.77
C THR A 79 -4.68 -11.42 -10.24
N ASP A 80 -3.71 -12.28 -9.92
CA ASP A 80 -3.94 -13.63 -9.40
C ASP A 80 -4.68 -13.60 -8.05
N ILE A 81 -4.31 -12.68 -7.17
CA ILE A 81 -4.98 -12.48 -5.88
C ILE A 81 -6.45 -12.11 -6.10
N ALA A 82 -6.72 -11.10 -6.91
CA ALA A 82 -8.08 -10.61 -7.13
C ALA A 82 -8.95 -11.64 -7.87
N GLU A 83 -8.42 -12.32 -8.88
CA GLU A 83 -9.16 -13.39 -9.56
C GLU A 83 -9.49 -14.56 -8.63
N SER A 84 -8.56 -14.91 -7.73
CA SER A 84 -8.82 -15.94 -6.72
C SER A 84 -9.93 -15.53 -5.77
N LEU A 85 -9.92 -14.28 -5.29
CA LEU A 85 -10.94 -13.73 -4.42
C LEU A 85 -12.31 -13.69 -5.12
N GLN A 86 -12.34 -13.22 -6.36
CA GLN A 86 -13.55 -13.19 -7.19
C GLN A 86 -14.12 -14.60 -7.41
N ALA A 87 -13.27 -15.61 -7.66
CA ALA A 87 -13.68 -17.01 -7.81
C ALA A 87 -14.34 -17.56 -6.54
N HIS A 88 -13.99 -17.05 -5.37
CA HIS A 88 -14.62 -17.37 -4.08
C HIS A 88 -15.84 -16.50 -3.75
N GLY A 89 -16.28 -15.65 -4.68
CA GLY A 89 -17.54 -14.90 -4.56
C GLY A 89 -17.43 -13.51 -3.98
N PHE A 90 -16.21 -12.98 -3.76
CA PHE A 90 -16.04 -11.57 -3.47
C PHE A 90 -16.50 -10.72 -4.65
N LYS A 91 -17.09 -9.58 -4.36
CA LYS A 91 -17.69 -8.70 -5.38
C LYS A 91 -16.91 -7.41 -5.58
N ASN A 92 -16.20 -6.98 -4.56
CA ASN A 92 -15.35 -5.79 -4.62
C ASN A 92 -14.00 -6.11 -4.01
N ASP A 93 -12.96 -6.08 -4.83
CA ASP A 93 -11.57 -6.19 -4.44
C ASP A 93 -10.99 -4.78 -4.40
N ILE A 94 -10.63 -4.31 -3.20
CA ILE A 94 -10.28 -2.91 -2.94
C ILE A 94 -8.78 -2.84 -2.68
N PHE A 95 -8.02 -2.28 -3.61
CA PHE A 95 -6.59 -2.06 -3.46
C PHE A 95 -6.31 -0.77 -2.72
N ILE A 96 -5.51 -0.86 -1.66
CA ILE A 96 -4.92 0.27 -0.94
C ILE A 96 -3.40 0.10 -0.91
N GLY A 97 -2.65 1.16 -1.11
CA GLY A 97 -1.18 1.12 -1.16
C GLY A 97 -0.53 2.23 -0.36
N ASP A 98 0.43 1.89 0.49
CA ASP A 98 1.12 2.83 1.38
C ASP A 98 2.46 3.33 0.80
N SER A 99 2.81 2.93 -0.42
CA SER A 99 3.99 3.42 -1.15
C SER A 99 3.61 4.03 -2.49
N GLY A 100 4.34 5.07 -2.92
CA GLY A 100 4.12 5.72 -4.21
C GLY A 100 4.31 4.78 -5.40
N GLY A 101 5.20 3.80 -5.30
CA GLY A 101 5.45 2.79 -6.31
C GLY A 101 4.26 1.85 -6.58
N ASN A 102 3.32 1.75 -5.64
CA ASN A 102 2.18 0.84 -5.75
C ASN A 102 1.04 1.39 -6.62
N GLN A 103 0.88 2.71 -6.66
CA GLN A 103 -0.34 3.37 -7.14
C GLN A 103 -0.66 3.03 -8.60
N LYS A 104 0.33 3.14 -9.48
CA LYS A 104 0.15 2.88 -10.91
C LYS A 104 -0.22 1.43 -11.20
N GLY A 105 0.45 0.48 -10.55
CA GLY A 105 0.19 -0.94 -10.74
C GLY A 105 -1.20 -1.34 -10.27
N GLN A 106 -1.61 -0.86 -9.10
CA GLN A 106 -2.95 -1.07 -8.56
C GLN A 106 -4.03 -0.53 -9.49
N GLN A 107 -3.90 0.71 -9.96
CA GLN A 107 -4.85 1.30 -10.89
C GLN A 107 -4.95 0.50 -12.19
N THR A 108 -3.80 0.11 -12.76
CA THR A 108 -3.76 -0.68 -14.00
C THR A 108 -4.49 -2.01 -13.84
N VAL A 109 -4.29 -2.71 -12.74
CA VAL A 109 -4.95 -4.00 -12.47
C VAL A 109 -6.43 -3.81 -12.20
N ALA A 110 -6.80 -2.78 -11.43
CA ALA A 110 -8.19 -2.46 -11.12
C ALA A 110 -9.00 -2.22 -12.40
N ASP A 111 -8.49 -1.40 -13.32
CA ASP A 111 -9.15 -1.08 -14.58
C ASP A 111 -9.32 -2.32 -15.46
N LYS A 112 -8.26 -3.13 -15.60
CA LYS A 112 -8.29 -4.36 -16.41
C LYS A 112 -9.29 -5.38 -15.88
N LEU A 113 -9.30 -5.62 -14.57
CA LEU A 113 -10.17 -6.62 -13.96
C LEU A 113 -11.63 -6.17 -13.93
N THR A 114 -11.91 -4.92 -13.62
CA THR A 114 -13.26 -4.37 -13.68
C THR A 114 -13.84 -4.50 -15.08
N ALA A 115 -13.06 -4.18 -16.12
CA ALA A 115 -13.48 -4.37 -17.50
C ALA A 115 -13.71 -5.86 -17.84
N LYS A 116 -12.77 -6.74 -17.43
CA LYS A 116 -12.87 -8.20 -17.66
C LYS A 116 -14.10 -8.81 -17.03
N TRP A 117 -14.46 -8.37 -15.83
CA TRP A 117 -15.58 -8.95 -15.07
C TRP A 117 -16.96 -8.46 -15.51
N GLY A 118 -17.04 -7.39 -16.28
CA GLY A 118 -18.26 -6.94 -16.96
C GLY A 118 -19.45 -6.70 -16.03
N GLY A 119 -19.23 -6.07 -14.89
CA GLY A 119 -20.25 -5.77 -13.89
C GLY A 119 -20.62 -6.91 -12.92
N LYS A 120 -19.98 -8.08 -13.04
CA LYS A 120 -20.19 -9.18 -12.09
C LYS A 120 -19.42 -8.99 -10.77
N ALA A 121 -18.31 -8.30 -10.84
CA ALA A 121 -17.46 -7.89 -9.74
C ALA A 121 -16.68 -6.61 -10.14
N PHE A 122 -16.02 -5.99 -9.18
CA PHE A 122 -15.23 -4.77 -9.39
C PHE A 122 -13.88 -4.91 -8.66
N ALA A 123 -12.82 -4.52 -9.32
CA ALA A 123 -11.55 -4.21 -8.70
C ALA A 123 -11.41 -2.68 -8.63
N LEU A 124 -11.09 -2.17 -7.47
CA LEU A 124 -11.06 -0.73 -7.20
C LEU A 124 -9.70 -0.35 -6.61
N HIS A 125 -9.11 0.71 -7.10
CA HIS A 125 -7.94 1.33 -6.49
C HIS A 125 -8.37 2.60 -5.74
N ILE A 126 -8.03 2.69 -4.47
CA ILE A 126 -8.35 3.86 -3.63
C ILE A 126 -7.07 4.68 -3.47
N GLY A 127 -6.79 5.52 -4.48
CA GLY A 127 -5.60 6.37 -4.49
C GLY A 127 -5.60 7.41 -3.37
N GLU A 128 -6.77 7.80 -2.87
CA GLU A 128 -6.96 8.72 -1.76
C GLU A 128 -6.40 8.17 -0.43
N TYR A 129 -6.19 6.86 -0.34
CA TYR A 129 -5.49 6.28 0.81
C TYR A 129 -4.05 6.82 0.93
N TYR A 130 -3.39 7.09 -0.19
CA TYR A 130 -2.02 7.63 -0.26
C TYR A 130 -2.03 9.17 -0.36
N ASP A 131 -2.74 9.84 0.56
CA ASP A 131 -2.81 11.30 0.61
C ASP A 131 -1.93 11.86 1.75
N TYR A 132 -0.63 11.79 1.57
CA TYR A 132 0.34 12.34 2.52
C TYR A 132 0.22 13.87 2.70
N ALA A 133 -0.21 14.59 1.68
CA ALA A 133 -0.34 16.05 1.76
C ALA A 133 -1.41 16.48 2.78
N SER A 134 -2.56 15.80 2.77
CA SER A 134 -3.61 16.04 3.77
C SER A 134 -3.19 15.65 5.17
N VAL A 135 -2.46 14.55 5.32
CA VAL A 135 -1.93 14.10 6.61
C VAL A 135 -0.90 15.10 7.15
N ALA A 136 0.08 15.52 6.34
CA ALA A 136 1.07 16.52 6.72
C ALA A 136 0.43 17.84 7.17
N LYS A 137 -0.58 18.32 6.41
CA LYS A 137 -1.33 19.52 6.77
C LYS A 137 -2.08 19.39 8.11
N TYR A 138 -2.69 18.22 8.36
CA TYR A 138 -3.33 17.97 9.64
C TYR A 138 -2.34 18.02 10.80
N MET A 139 -1.18 17.37 10.66
CA MET A 139 -0.13 17.33 11.67
C MET A 139 0.45 18.72 11.94
N GLU A 140 0.68 19.53 10.89
CA GLU A 140 1.10 20.91 11.04
C GLU A 140 0.10 21.71 11.88
N GLY A 141 -1.20 21.49 11.66
CA GLY A 141 -2.28 22.07 12.47
C GLY A 141 -2.25 21.65 13.95
N GLN A 142 -1.64 20.50 14.27
CA GLN A 142 -1.40 20.03 15.64
C GLN A 142 -0.05 20.51 16.23
N GLY A 143 0.69 21.36 15.49
CA GLY A 143 2.00 21.86 15.91
C GLY A 143 3.16 20.90 15.66
N ILE A 144 2.92 19.79 14.97
CA ILE A 144 3.93 18.82 14.58
C ILE A 144 4.40 19.16 13.16
N LYS A 145 5.68 19.54 13.03
CA LYS A 145 6.29 19.87 11.74
C LYS A 145 7.35 18.84 11.41
N GLU A 146 7.32 18.38 10.18
CA GLU A 146 8.39 17.55 9.66
C GLU A 146 9.68 18.37 9.51
N GLY A 147 10.80 17.78 9.89
CA GLY A 147 12.14 18.36 9.71
C GLY A 147 12.72 18.04 8.34
N ALA A 148 13.84 18.69 8.01
CA ALA A 148 14.54 18.42 6.75
C ALA A 148 15.11 16.97 6.67
N SER A 149 15.30 16.30 7.79
CA SER A 149 15.74 14.90 7.88
C SER A 149 14.62 13.90 7.60
N ASP A 150 13.36 14.32 7.69
CA ASP A 150 12.19 13.43 7.60
C ASP A 150 11.93 12.97 6.15
N ASN A 151 12.62 13.58 5.18
CA ASN A 151 12.63 13.14 3.78
C ASN A 151 13.23 11.74 3.56
N MET A 152 13.73 11.10 4.61
CA MET A 152 14.28 9.75 4.57
C MET A 152 13.23 8.68 4.96
N HIS A 153 11.94 9.02 4.90
CA HIS A 153 10.82 8.14 5.22
C HIS A 153 10.74 7.67 6.68
N ASP A 154 11.32 8.43 7.58
CA ASP A 154 11.25 8.22 9.03
C ASP A 154 10.49 9.33 9.76
N ASP A 155 9.54 9.97 9.05
CA ASP A 155 8.72 11.04 9.57
C ASP A 155 7.87 10.61 10.78
N PRO A 156 7.50 11.55 11.66
CA PRO A 156 6.75 11.26 12.89
C PRO A 156 5.40 10.61 12.63
N ILE A 157 4.74 10.94 11.52
CA ILE A 157 3.40 10.46 11.19
C ILE A 157 3.41 8.96 10.97
N ILE A 158 4.33 8.50 10.13
CA ILE A 158 4.44 7.09 9.77
C ILE A 158 5.00 6.29 10.95
N THR A 159 5.95 6.87 11.68
CA THR A 159 6.51 6.25 12.88
C THR A 159 5.43 5.98 13.93
N LEU A 160 4.54 6.93 14.19
CA LEU A 160 3.44 6.77 15.15
C LEU A 160 2.44 5.69 14.72
N ASN A 161 2.16 5.56 13.43
CA ASN A 161 1.28 4.50 12.94
C ASN A 161 1.81 3.07 13.19
N MET A 162 3.12 2.90 13.40
CA MET A 162 3.69 1.60 13.77
C MET A 162 3.35 1.16 15.20
N PHE A 163 2.88 2.07 16.04
CA PHE A 163 2.57 1.82 17.45
C PHE A 163 1.07 1.73 17.75
N ILE A 164 0.23 1.70 16.71
CA ILE A 164 -1.24 1.66 16.90
C ILE A 164 -1.72 0.26 17.32
N ASP A 165 -0.93 -0.77 17.11
CA ASP A 165 -1.33 -2.19 17.22
C ASP A 165 -0.77 -2.85 18.51
N ASP A 166 -0.88 -2.18 19.65
CA ASP A 166 -0.58 -2.76 20.97
C ASP A 166 -1.84 -2.99 21.81
#